data_e3a21444718fe8f0a9046e36d59fd4c7
#
_entry.id   e3a21444718fe8f0a9046e36d59fd4c7
#
_cell.length_a   1.000
_cell.length_b   1.000
_cell.length_c   1.000
_cell.angle_alpha   90.00
_cell.angle_beta   90.00
_cell.angle_gamma   90.00
#
_symmetry.space_group_name_H-M   'P 1'
#
loop_
_entity.id
_entity.type
_entity.pdbx_description
1 polymer ?
#
loop_
_entity_poly.entity_id
_entity_poly.type
_entity_poly.pdbx_seq_one_letter_code
_entity_poly.pdbx_strand_id
1 'polypeptide(L)'
;MHFYIVHGYQASPDSHWFPWLECQLTAEDRTVHTIALPDPNAPTLDEWVEAIRRDIGRPNADTCIITHSLGGIALLHYLTGLDDEWELPGLFIVSGFVEKLRVIPELDEFIGQAHVDVPAIKPHIAHTEVFVSTNDILVEPNLTQQLADALSATPIIIHDAGHFLESDGYTEFPQLEERLTQWLRGL
;
A
#
# COMPACT_ATOMS: atom_id res chain seq x y z
N MET A 1 -1.41 -18.58 -0.30
CA MET A 1 -1.52 -17.15 0.06
C MET A 1 -1.45 -16.28 -1.18
N HIS A 2 -2.30 -15.26 -1.26
CA HIS A 2 -2.39 -14.33 -2.38
C HIS A 2 -1.88 -12.95 -1.96
N PHE A 3 -0.85 -12.47 -2.66
CA PHE A 3 -0.29 -11.14 -2.47
C PHE A 3 -0.80 -10.19 -3.53
N TYR A 4 -1.22 -9.01 -3.10
CA TYR A 4 -1.66 -7.94 -4.00
C TYR A 4 -0.79 -6.72 -3.78
N ILE A 5 -0.31 -6.12 -4.88
CA ILE A 5 0.41 -4.84 -4.85
C ILE A 5 -0.51 -3.77 -5.44
N VAL A 6 -0.75 -2.71 -4.68
CA VAL A 6 -1.56 -1.56 -5.08
C VAL A 6 -0.63 -0.37 -5.28
N HIS A 7 -0.37 -0.02 -6.54
CA HIS A 7 0.56 1.03 -6.91
C HIS A 7 0.02 2.44 -6.65
N GLY A 8 0.87 3.45 -6.78
CA GLY A 8 0.54 4.86 -6.58
C GLY A 8 0.27 5.63 -7.86
N TYR A 9 0.18 6.97 -7.71
CA TYR A 9 0.03 7.95 -8.78
C TYR A 9 1.18 7.84 -9.79
N GLN A 10 0.87 7.97 -11.08
CA GLN A 10 1.82 7.90 -12.20
C GLN A 10 2.63 6.59 -12.30
N ALA A 11 2.18 5.52 -11.65
CA ALA A 11 2.81 4.21 -11.71
C ALA A 11 1.95 3.20 -12.46
N SER A 12 2.53 2.06 -12.74
CA SER A 12 1.89 0.89 -13.38
C SER A 12 2.40 -0.40 -12.71
N PRO A 13 1.85 -1.57 -13.03
CA PRO A 13 2.40 -2.83 -12.54
C PRO A 13 3.88 -3.08 -12.90
N ASP A 14 4.38 -2.45 -13.96
CA ASP A 14 5.77 -2.59 -14.42
C ASP A 14 6.71 -1.56 -13.79
N SER A 15 6.24 -0.72 -12.85
CA SER A 15 7.02 0.37 -12.28
C SER A 15 7.81 -0.07 -11.04
N HIS A 16 8.94 0.63 -10.79
CA HIS A 16 9.70 0.57 -9.55
C HIS A 16 10.13 -0.87 -9.16
N TRP A 17 9.95 -1.22 -7.90
CA TRP A 17 10.29 -2.52 -7.30
C TRP A 17 9.18 -3.59 -7.45
N PHE A 18 8.03 -3.25 -8.06
CA PHE A 18 6.87 -4.16 -8.11
C PHE A 18 7.17 -5.45 -8.87
N PRO A 19 7.72 -5.43 -10.13
CA PRO A 19 8.03 -6.66 -10.85
C PRO A 19 9.08 -7.52 -10.15
N TRP A 20 10.05 -6.88 -9.52
CA TRP A 20 11.06 -7.57 -8.74
C TRP A 20 10.45 -8.28 -7.53
N LEU A 21 9.61 -7.58 -6.75
CA LEU A 21 8.95 -8.17 -5.57
C LEU A 21 8.00 -9.31 -5.98
N GLU A 22 7.26 -9.15 -7.07
CA GLU A 22 6.42 -10.21 -7.62
C GLU A 22 7.25 -11.47 -7.92
N CYS A 23 8.41 -11.32 -8.56
CA CYS A 23 9.32 -12.42 -8.82
C CYS A 23 9.85 -13.08 -7.52
N GLN A 24 10.20 -12.29 -6.49
CA GLN A 24 10.73 -12.80 -5.22
C GLN A 24 9.68 -13.59 -4.41
N LEU A 25 8.43 -13.13 -4.42
CA LEU A 25 7.37 -13.72 -3.61
C LEU A 25 6.63 -14.88 -4.28
N THR A 26 6.67 -14.97 -5.61
CA THR A 26 5.97 -16.05 -6.35
C THR A 26 6.59 -17.40 -6.02
N ALA A 27 5.76 -18.38 -5.65
CA ALA A 27 6.11 -19.76 -5.36
C ALA A 27 4.94 -20.70 -5.69
N GLU A 28 5.12 -22.01 -5.52
CA GLU A 28 4.05 -22.99 -5.82
C GLU A 28 2.76 -22.76 -5.01
N ASP A 29 2.90 -22.27 -3.76
CA ASP A 29 1.80 -22.01 -2.82
C ASP A 29 1.43 -20.52 -2.70
N ARG A 30 2.05 -19.65 -3.50
CA ARG A 30 1.88 -18.19 -3.42
C ARG A 30 1.72 -17.58 -4.80
N THR A 31 0.73 -16.72 -4.92
CA THR A 31 0.55 -15.89 -6.10
C THR A 31 0.74 -14.43 -5.74
N VAL A 32 1.33 -13.66 -6.64
CA VAL A 32 1.48 -12.22 -6.50
C VAL A 32 0.82 -11.55 -7.69
N HIS A 33 0.06 -10.50 -7.45
CA HIS A 33 -0.64 -9.75 -8.48
C HIS A 33 -0.52 -8.26 -8.21
N THR A 34 0.14 -7.53 -9.10
CA THR A 34 0.13 -6.06 -9.09
C THR A 34 -1.09 -5.56 -9.83
N ILE A 35 -1.99 -4.88 -9.13
CA ILE A 35 -3.26 -4.41 -9.67
C ILE A 35 -3.00 -3.31 -10.69
N ALA A 36 -3.53 -3.46 -11.90
CA ALA A 36 -3.52 -2.41 -12.90
C ALA A 36 -4.64 -1.39 -12.61
N LEU A 37 -4.30 -0.30 -11.94
CA LEU A 37 -5.23 0.79 -11.65
C LEU A 37 -5.42 1.67 -12.89
N PRO A 38 -6.68 2.05 -13.23
CA PRO A 38 -6.96 2.84 -14.42
C PRO A 38 -6.44 4.27 -14.29
N ASP A 39 -6.08 4.86 -15.42
CA ASP A 39 -5.67 6.26 -15.59
C ASP A 39 -4.75 6.80 -14.48
N PRO A 40 -3.58 6.20 -14.23
CA PRO A 40 -2.74 6.56 -13.09
C PRO A 40 -2.20 8.01 -13.15
N ASN A 41 -2.28 8.68 -14.30
CA ASN A 41 -1.90 10.09 -14.48
C ASN A 41 -3.05 11.07 -14.17
N ALA A 42 -4.29 10.59 -14.15
CA ALA A 42 -5.49 11.36 -13.82
C ALA A 42 -6.48 10.48 -13.04
N PRO A 43 -6.06 9.96 -11.85
CA PRO A 43 -6.81 8.94 -11.13
C PRO A 43 -8.13 9.48 -10.58
N THR A 44 -9.17 8.64 -10.59
CA THR A 44 -10.38 8.86 -9.82
C THR A 44 -10.49 7.80 -8.72
N LEU A 45 -10.98 8.20 -7.54
CA LEU A 45 -11.10 7.30 -6.41
C LEU A 45 -12.02 6.11 -6.73
N ASP A 46 -13.17 6.39 -7.34
CA ASP A 46 -14.18 5.37 -7.67
C ASP A 46 -13.65 4.28 -8.61
N GLU A 47 -12.90 4.67 -9.65
CA GLU A 47 -12.32 3.71 -10.60
C GLU A 47 -11.23 2.86 -9.97
N TRP A 48 -10.40 3.45 -9.09
CA TRP A 48 -9.36 2.73 -8.38
C TRP A 48 -9.96 1.76 -7.36
N VAL A 49 -10.96 2.19 -6.61
CA VAL A 49 -11.69 1.33 -5.66
C VAL A 49 -12.39 0.18 -6.38
N GLU A 50 -12.97 0.42 -7.56
CA GLU A 50 -13.59 -0.65 -8.35
C GLU A 50 -12.56 -1.66 -8.89
N ALA A 51 -11.36 -1.19 -9.30
CA ALA A 51 -10.27 -2.08 -9.69
C ALA A 51 -9.79 -2.94 -8.51
N ILE A 52 -9.62 -2.34 -7.32
CA ILE A 52 -9.27 -3.04 -6.08
C ILE A 52 -10.34 -4.08 -5.74
N ARG A 53 -11.62 -3.71 -5.79
CA ARG A 53 -12.75 -4.63 -5.55
C ARG A 53 -12.77 -5.81 -6.50
N ARG A 54 -12.54 -5.57 -7.78
CA ARG A 54 -12.53 -6.60 -8.82
C ARG A 54 -11.40 -7.61 -8.59
N ASP A 55 -10.19 -7.15 -8.23
CA ASP A 55 -9.01 -7.98 -8.21
C ASP A 55 -8.79 -8.63 -6.83
N ILE A 56 -9.01 -7.91 -5.73
CA ILE A 56 -8.87 -8.45 -4.36
C ILE A 56 -10.17 -9.10 -3.91
N GLY A 57 -11.32 -8.52 -4.24
CA GLY A 57 -12.57 -8.89 -3.61
C GLY A 57 -12.51 -8.68 -2.09
N ARG A 58 -13.22 -9.48 -1.34
CA ARG A 58 -13.19 -9.45 0.12
C ARG A 58 -11.92 -10.14 0.64
N PRO A 59 -11.04 -9.45 1.39
CA PRO A 59 -9.86 -10.07 1.99
C PRO A 59 -10.25 -11.21 2.95
N ASN A 60 -9.39 -12.23 3.03
CA ASN A 60 -9.59 -13.41 3.88
C ASN A 60 -8.23 -13.91 4.41
N ALA A 61 -8.23 -15.02 5.16
CA ALA A 61 -7.05 -15.62 5.80
C ALA A 61 -5.86 -15.90 4.85
N ASP A 62 -6.08 -15.90 3.55
CA ASP A 62 -5.05 -16.15 2.55
C ASP A 62 -4.60 -14.86 1.82
N THR A 63 -4.98 -13.68 2.31
CA THR A 63 -4.73 -12.39 1.64
C THR A 63 -3.61 -11.61 2.33
N CYS A 64 -2.65 -11.09 1.56
CA CYS A 64 -1.67 -10.10 2.00
C CYS A 64 -1.64 -8.94 1.01
N ILE A 65 -1.65 -7.70 1.48
CA ILE A 65 -1.69 -6.53 0.62
C ILE A 65 -0.49 -5.62 0.91
N ILE A 66 0.18 -5.21 -0.17
CA ILE A 66 1.26 -4.24 -0.16
C ILE A 66 0.75 -3.00 -0.90
N THR A 67 0.91 -1.82 -0.34
CA THR A 67 0.53 -0.57 -1.00
C THR A 67 1.71 0.38 -1.16
N HIS A 68 1.67 1.17 -2.20
CA HIS A 68 2.60 2.28 -2.40
C HIS A 68 1.84 3.59 -2.58
N SER A 69 2.22 4.61 -1.78
CA SER A 69 1.76 5.98 -1.96
C SER A 69 0.21 6.11 -2.00
N LEU A 70 -0.34 6.76 -3.04
CA LEU A 70 -1.78 6.98 -3.25
C LEU A 70 -2.61 5.69 -3.23
N GLY A 71 -2.03 4.57 -3.66
CA GLY A 71 -2.69 3.26 -3.60
C GLY A 71 -3.10 2.85 -2.19
N GLY A 72 -2.40 3.35 -1.16
CA GLY A 72 -2.74 3.16 0.24
C GLY A 72 -4.09 3.79 0.60
N ILE A 73 -4.36 5.03 0.16
CA ILE A 73 -5.65 5.70 0.40
C ILE A 73 -6.79 4.94 -0.25
N ALA A 74 -6.64 4.55 -1.53
CA ALA A 74 -7.66 3.80 -2.25
C ALA A 74 -8.00 2.48 -1.55
N LEU A 75 -6.98 1.74 -1.12
CA LEU A 75 -7.17 0.50 -0.37
C LEU A 75 -7.88 0.76 0.97
N LEU A 76 -7.39 1.69 1.78
CA LEU A 76 -7.96 1.96 3.11
C LEU A 76 -9.41 2.45 3.01
N HIS A 77 -9.72 3.27 2.00
CA HIS A 77 -11.11 3.66 1.69
C HIS A 77 -11.96 2.44 1.32
N TYR A 78 -11.46 1.57 0.44
CA TYR A 78 -12.15 0.33 0.07
C TYR A 78 -12.43 -0.56 1.29
N LEU A 79 -11.44 -0.78 2.15
CA LEU A 79 -11.60 -1.58 3.36
C LEU A 79 -12.61 -0.97 4.34
N THR A 80 -12.64 0.36 4.45
CA THR A 80 -13.63 1.10 5.27
C THR A 80 -15.07 0.85 4.82
N GLY A 81 -15.28 0.63 3.53
CA GLY A 81 -16.61 0.36 2.95
C GLY A 81 -17.07 -1.10 3.04
N LEU A 82 -16.25 -2.00 3.56
CA LEU A 82 -16.62 -3.40 3.75
C LEU A 82 -17.46 -3.59 5.02
N ASP A 83 -18.33 -4.59 5.01
CA ASP A 83 -19.03 -5.07 6.21
C ASP A 83 -18.08 -5.88 7.12
N ASP A 84 -18.54 -6.31 8.29
CA ASP A 84 -17.70 -6.94 9.34
C ASP A 84 -17.17 -8.35 9.01
N GLU A 85 -17.45 -8.89 7.83
CA GLU A 85 -17.08 -10.27 7.48
C GLU A 85 -15.80 -10.36 6.62
N TRP A 86 -14.70 -9.74 7.04
CA TRP A 86 -13.40 -9.88 6.36
C TRP A 86 -12.24 -9.88 7.35
N GLU A 87 -11.12 -10.41 6.93
CA GLU A 87 -9.86 -10.41 7.67
C GLU A 87 -8.68 -10.21 6.73
N LEU A 88 -7.65 -9.54 7.20
CA LEU A 88 -6.42 -9.29 6.46
C LEU A 88 -5.21 -9.68 7.32
N PRO A 89 -4.59 -10.84 7.08
CA PRO A 89 -3.41 -11.28 7.81
C PRO A 89 -2.23 -10.34 7.77
N GLY A 90 -1.96 -9.70 6.62
CA GLY A 90 -0.83 -8.80 6.45
C GLY A 90 -1.14 -7.57 5.59
N LEU A 91 -0.80 -6.39 6.10
CA LEU A 91 -0.84 -5.11 5.39
C LEU A 91 0.52 -4.42 5.48
N PHE A 92 1.14 -4.18 4.33
CA PHE A 92 2.43 -3.52 4.21
C PHE A 92 2.25 -2.21 3.42
N ILE A 93 2.58 -1.09 4.04
CA ILE A 93 2.35 0.24 3.49
C ILE A 93 3.69 0.92 3.25
N VAL A 94 3.95 1.34 2.02
CA VAL A 94 5.17 2.07 1.62
C VAL A 94 4.79 3.51 1.29
N SER A 95 5.35 4.48 1.99
CA SER A 95 5.05 5.92 1.86
C SER A 95 3.55 6.22 1.82
N GLY A 96 2.76 5.55 2.67
CA GLY A 96 1.32 5.75 2.75
C GLY A 96 0.95 7.03 3.51
N PHE A 97 -0.22 7.57 3.22
CA PHE A 97 -0.74 8.79 3.84
C PHE A 97 -2.27 8.83 3.69
N VAL A 98 -2.92 9.75 4.43
CA VAL A 98 -4.37 10.01 4.30
C VAL A 98 -4.69 11.51 4.27
N GLU A 99 -3.68 12.37 4.34
CA GLU A 99 -3.79 13.81 4.31
C GLU A 99 -3.42 14.36 2.92
N LYS A 100 -3.87 15.60 2.61
CA LYS A 100 -3.51 16.29 1.37
C LYS A 100 -2.02 16.56 1.30
N LEU A 101 -1.46 16.41 0.10
CA LEU A 101 -0.05 16.64 -0.18
C LEU A 101 0.17 18.09 -0.63
N ARG A 102 1.23 18.74 -0.11
CA ARG A 102 1.54 20.13 -0.47
C ARG A 102 2.07 20.29 -1.88
N VAL A 103 2.73 19.25 -2.39
CA VAL A 103 3.48 19.31 -3.65
C VAL A 103 2.72 18.70 -4.84
N ILE A 104 1.57 18.07 -4.60
CA ILE A 104 0.75 17.42 -5.64
C ILE A 104 -0.73 17.81 -5.44
N PRO A 105 -1.08 19.11 -5.61
CA PRO A 105 -2.45 19.58 -5.38
C PRO A 105 -3.49 18.98 -6.37
N GLU A 106 -3.06 18.45 -7.50
CA GLU A 106 -3.90 17.73 -8.45
C GLU A 106 -4.55 16.48 -7.86
N LEU A 107 -4.02 15.93 -6.77
CA LEU A 107 -4.60 14.80 -6.04
C LEU A 107 -5.61 15.21 -4.95
N ASP A 108 -5.80 16.51 -4.72
CA ASP A 108 -6.66 17.04 -3.66
C ASP A 108 -8.11 16.56 -3.75
N GLU A 109 -8.62 16.37 -4.96
CA GLU A 109 -9.97 15.86 -5.19
C GLU A 109 -10.05 14.38 -4.81
N PHE A 110 -9.13 13.56 -5.30
CA PHE A 110 -9.03 12.14 -4.97
C PHE A 110 -8.95 11.91 -3.45
N ILE A 111 -8.02 12.62 -2.79
CA ILE A 111 -7.78 12.51 -1.35
C ILE A 111 -9.00 13.00 -0.56
N GLY A 112 -9.61 14.11 -1.01
CA GLY A 112 -10.76 14.72 -0.34
C GLY A 112 -12.05 13.90 -0.44
N GLN A 113 -12.19 13.03 -1.44
CA GLN A 113 -13.31 12.10 -1.58
C GLN A 113 -13.11 10.83 -0.76
N ALA A 114 -11.88 10.48 -0.41
CA ALA A 114 -11.60 9.27 0.35
C ALA A 114 -12.08 9.40 1.80
N HIS A 115 -12.79 8.37 2.25
CA HIS A 115 -13.17 8.20 3.65
C HIS A 115 -12.40 7.02 4.21
N VAL A 116 -11.54 7.28 5.20
CA VAL A 116 -10.72 6.26 5.87
C VAL A 116 -11.05 6.25 7.36
N ASP A 117 -11.72 5.19 7.81
CA ASP A 117 -12.04 4.97 9.22
C ASP A 117 -11.08 3.91 9.81
N VAL A 118 -9.89 4.36 10.22
CA VAL A 118 -8.86 3.46 10.80
C VAL A 118 -9.38 2.69 12.02
N PRO A 119 -10.11 3.27 12.98
CA PRO A 119 -10.74 2.52 14.05
C PRO A 119 -11.65 1.38 13.60
N ALA A 120 -12.39 1.55 12.51
CA ALA A 120 -13.27 0.51 11.98
C ALA A 120 -12.49 -0.63 11.33
N ILE A 121 -11.46 -0.33 10.51
CA ILE A 121 -10.73 -1.36 9.75
C ILE A 121 -9.67 -2.09 10.55
N LYS A 122 -9.03 -1.41 11.50
CA LYS A 122 -7.90 -1.95 12.27
C LYS A 122 -8.18 -3.30 12.96
N PRO A 123 -9.35 -3.57 13.56
CA PRO A 123 -9.64 -4.85 14.20
C PRO A 123 -9.59 -6.06 13.24
N HIS A 124 -9.73 -5.82 11.93
CA HIS A 124 -9.71 -6.85 10.90
C HIS A 124 -8.31 -7.13 10.33
N ILE A 125 -7.30 -6.32 10.71
CA ILE A 125 -5.93 -6.42 10.21
C ILE A 125 -5.04 -7.01 11.30
N ALA A 126 -4.52 -8.21 11.07
CA ALA A 126 -3.74 -8.92 12.08
C ALA A 126 -2.31 -8.39 12.23
N HIS A 127 -1.69 -7.97 11.11
CA HIS A 127 -0.33 -7.45 11.08
C HIS A 127 -0.23 -6.26 10.14
N THR A 128 0.44 -5.19 10.58
CA THR A 128 0.70 -4.01 9.76
C THR A 128 2.14 -3.55 9.91
N GLU A 129 2.81 -3.30 8.79
CA GLU A 129 4.10 -2.63 8.72
C GLU A 129 4.01 -1.41 7.81
N VAL A 130 4.67 -0.32 8.22
CA VAL A 130 4.66 0.95 7.48
C VAL A 130 6.09 1.42 7.24
N PHE A 131 6.48 1.54 5.98
CA PHE A 131 7.80 1.98 5.57
C PHE A 131 7.81 3.49 5.35
N VAL A 132 8.72 4.16 6.04
CA VAL A 132 8.88 5.62 6.05
C VAL A 132 10.27 5.97 5.54
N SER A 133 10.37 6.75 4.48
CA SER A 133 11.65 7.33 4.05
C SER A 133 11.92 8.64 4.76
N THR A 134 13.18 8.87 5.18
CA THR A 134 13.53 10.10 5.91
C THR A 134 13.60 11.36 5.03
N ASN A 135 13.71 11.20 3.71
CA ASN A 135 13.88 12.30 2.74
C ASN A 135 12.81 12.28 1.63
N ASP A 136 11.65 11.67 1.87
CA ASP A 136 10.55 11.69 0.93
C ASP A 136 10.04 13.13 0.74
N ILE A 137 10.14 13.64 -0.49
CA ILE A 137 9.72 15.00 -0.86
C ILE A 137 8.30 15.04 -1.46
N LEU A 138 7.72 13.90 -1.80
CA LEU A 138 6.37 13.79 -2.35
C LEU A 138 5.35 13.58 -1.24
N VAL A 139 5.63 12.64 -0.34
CA VAL A 139 4.86 12.40 0.87
C VAL A 139 5.75 12.70 2.08
N GLU A 140 5.48 13.84 2.74
CA GLU A 140 6.27 14.24 3.91
C GLU A 140 6.34 13.09 4.94
N PRO A 141 7.54 12.73 5.47
CA PRO A 141 7.71 11.56 6.35
C PRO A 141 6.76 11.54 7.55
N ASN A 142 6.40 12.73 8.07
CA ASN A 142 5.46 12.86 9.18
C ASN A 142 4.04 12.38 8.82
N LEU A 143 3.60 12.46 7.56
CA LEU A 143 2.28 11.98 7.13
C LEU A 143 2.22 10.44 7.17
N THR A 144 3.28 9.79 6.67
CA THR A 144 3.40 8.33 6.75
C THR A 144 3.53 7.87 8.20
N GLN A 145 4.26 8.62 9.04
CA GLN A 145 4.37 8.34 10.47
C GLN A 145 3.01 8.46 11.18
N GLN A 146 2.22 9.49 10.87
CA GLN A 146 0.87 9.66 11.44
C GLN A 146 -0.05 8.51 11.08
N LEU A 147 0.03 8.01 9.83
CA LEU A 147 -0.71 6.82 9.42
C LEU A 147 -0.27 5.58 10.20
N ALA A 148 1.05 5.38 10.38
CA ALA A 148 1.58 4.28 11.18
C ALA A 148 1.05 4.34 12.62
N ASP A 149 1.08 5.52 13.26
CA ASP A 149 0.58 5.74 14.62
C ASP A 149 -0.92 5.42 14.72
N ALA A 150 -1.72 5.88 13.75
CA ALA A 150 -3.16 5.61 13.70
C ALA A 150 -3.45 4.09 13.60
N LEU A 151 -2.70 3.38 12.76
CA LEU A 151 -2.78 1.92 12.62
C LEU A 151 -2.16 1.17 13.80
N SER A 152 -1.49 1.87 14.73
CA SER A 152 -0.67 1.29 15.84
C SER A 152 0.44 0.37 15.31
N ALA A 153 0.95 0.65 14.14
CA ALA A 153 2.08 -0.04 13.53
C ALA A 153 3.40 0.60 13.96
N THR A 154 4.42 -0.21 14.19
CA THR A 154 5.78 0.32 14.37
C THR A 154 6.35 0.67 12.99
N PRO A 155 6.72 1.94 12.74
CA PRO A 155 7.24 2.33 11.44
C PRO A 155 8.64 1.75 11.21
N ILE A 156 8.91 1.35 9.99
CA ILE A 156 10.23 0.92 9.51
C ILE A 156 10.85 2.12 8.79
N ILE A 157 11.84 2.71 9.44
CA ILE A 157 12.51 3.91 8.92
C ILE A 157 13.61 3.49 7.96
N ILE A 158 13.52 3.94 6.71
CA ILE A 158 14.55 3.78 5.69
C ILE A 158 15.19 5.15 5.42
N HIS A 159 16.50 5.23 5.60
CA HIS A 159 17.22 6.48 5.38
C HIS A 159 17.44 6.73 3.89
N ASP A 160 17.19 7.97 3.46
CA ASP A 160 17.51 8.49 2.13
C ASP A 160 16.91 7.68 0.97
N ALA A 161 15.70 7.12 1.16
CA ALA A 161 15.03 6.28 0.18
C ALA A 161 14.17 7.05 -0.84
N GLY A 162 14.14 8.38 -0.77
CA GLY A 162 13.24 9.18 -1.61
C GLY A 162 11.79 8.78 -1.38
N HIS A 163 11.02 8.63 -2.47
CA HIS A 163 9.65 8.10 -2.44
C HIS A 163 9.58 6.62 -2.84
N PHE A 164 10.69 5.89 -2.70
CA PHE A 164 10.85 4.48 -3.13
C PHE A 164 10.57 4.26 -4.63
N LEU A 165 10.91 5.25 -5.45
CA LEU A 165 10.74 5.19 -6.90
C LEU A 165 11.97 4.57 -7.57
N GLU A 166 11.81 4.11 -8.81
CA GLU A 166 12.93 3.70 -9.67
C GLU A 166 13.96 4.84 -9.83
N SER A 167 13.50 6.09 -9.94
CA SER A 167 14.36 7.28 -9.97
C SER A 167 15.16 7.50 -8.67
N ASP A 168 14.70 6.94 -7.55
CA ASP A 168 15.39 6.95 -6.26
C ASP A 168 16.31 5.72 -6.10
N GLY A 169 16.40 4.87 -7.13
CA GLY A 169 17.18 3.63 -7.13
C GLY A 169 16.40 2.38 -6.71
N TYR A 170 15.07 2.47 -6.52
CA TYR A 170 14.24 1.35 -6.10
C TYR A 170 13.65 0.59 -7.29
N THR A 171 14.51 -0.17 -8.00
CA THR A 171 14.10 -1.26 -8.91
C THR A 171 13.98 -2.60 -8.17
N GLU A 172 14.53 -2.67 -6.97
CA GLU A 172 14.47 -3.76 -6.01
C GLU A 172 14.18 -3.18 -4.62
N PHE A 173 13.56 -3.96 -3.72
CA PHE A 173 13.31 -3.51 -2.35
C PHE A 173 13.59 -4.65 -1.34
N PRO A 174 14.87 -4.98 -1.11
CA PRO A 174 15.26 -6.11 -0.25
C PRO A 174 14.75 -5.99 1.19
N GLN A 175 14.67 -4.77 1.75
CA GLN A 175 14.17 -4.58 3.13
C GLN A 175 12.69 -4.95 3.25
N LEU A 176 11.86 -4.64 2.23
CA LEU A 176 10.45 -5.03 2.21
C LEU A 176 10.31 -6.55 2.05
N GLU A 177 11.08 -7.15 1.14
CA GLU A 177 11.09 -8.60 0.93
C GLU A 177 11.51 -9.36 2.20
N GLU A 178 12.57 -8.92 2.87
CA GLU A 178 13.02 -9.49 4.14
C GLU A 178 11.93 -9.45 5.20
N ARG A 179 11.22 -8.33 5.35
CA ARG A 179 10.12 -8.17 6.30
C ARG A 179 8.94 -9.09 5.98
N LEU A 180 8.53 -9.16 4.70
CA LEU A 180 7.49 -10.07 4.24
C LEU A 180 7.86 -11.53 4.50
N THR A 181 9.12 -11.91 4.21
CA THR A 181 9.62 -13.26 4.46
C THR A 181 9.67 -13.60 5.96
N GLN A 182 10.08 -12.65 6.81
CA GLN A 182 10.06 -12.84 8.27
C GLN A 182 8.63 -13.01 8.80
N TRP A 183 7.70 -12.18 8.33
CA TRP A 183 6.29 -12.28 8.69
C TRP A 183 5.70 -13.64 8.27
N LEU A 184 5.95 -14.09 7.03
CA LEU A 184 5.49 -15.39 6.55
C LEU A 184 6.00 -16.58 7.38
N ARG A 185 7.20 -16.50 7.94
CA ARG A 185 7.76 -17.56 8.81
C ARG A 185 7.12 -17.58 10.20
N GLY A 186 6.41 -16.52 10.56
CA GLY A 186 5.71 -16.39 11.84
C GLY A 186 4.24 -16.83 11.81
N LEU A 187 3.70 -17.11 10.61
CA LEU A 187 2.35 -17.65 10.42
C LEU A 187 2.34 -19.15 10.67
#